data_d485be084bc138fb474d30721f8d1dc8
#
_entry.id   d485be084bc138fb474d30721f8d1dc8
#
_cell.length_a   1.000
_cell.length_b   1.000
_cell.length_c   1.000
_cell.angle_alpha   90.00
_cell.angle_beta   90.00
_cell.angle_gamma   90.00
#
_symmetry.space_group_name_H-M   'P 1'
#
loop_
_entity.id
_entity.type
_entity.pdbx_description
1 polymer ?
#
loop_
_entity_poly.entity_id
_entity_poly.type
_entity_poly.pdbx_seq_one_letter_code
_entity_poly.pdbx_strand_id
1 'polypeptide(L)'
;MSTLDYWIFDEQGLYKYFKSTPSNSFSESLTHHHLVTDMSVYGVCMGLINNGLKAVITEEEGKQVQQWDLDEQIKTHVIDITQFEKGKPVEGNEAEGCVYDDENETIFISREGDKGILKAFSVDGFKYLQDVDSRAGEIEGDPEGVSIYKTSNKEGYLVVSSQGNSTFNLYNRKTPYQYVGTFMILGAQGIDEVRDTDGIDVTSTPLPGYPKGMMVAQDGFNTNQKGKLFNQNFKYISFKDVLDQIEP
;
A
#
# COMPACT_ATOMS: atom_id res chain seq x y z
N MET A 1 -13.06 -25.48 1.23
CA MET A 1 -12.18 -24.76 0.28
C MET A 1 -12.64 -23.33 0.28
N SER A 2 -11.81 -22.42 0.75
CA SER A 2 -12.12 -20.98 0.73
C SER A 2 -12.11 -20.47 -0.71
N THR A 3 -13.18 -19.86 -1.14
CA THR A 3 -13.22 -19.07 -2.37
C THR A 3 -12.49 -17.76 -2.11
N LEU A 4 -11.48 -17.43 -2.93
CA LEU A 4 -10.84 -16.12 -2.88
C LEU A 4 -11.70 -15.15 -3.69
N ASP A 5 -12.13 -14.11 -3.01
CA ASP A 5 -12.92 -13.04 -3.60
C ASP A 5 -11.96 -11.85 -3.88
N TYR A 6 -11.99 -11.32 -5.10
CA TYR A 6 -11.17 -10.18 -5.50
C TYR A 6 -12.05 -8.98 -5.77
N TRP A 7 -11.60 -7.82 -5.35
CA TRP A 7 -12.25 -6.54 -5.57
C TRP A 7 -11.35 -5.67 -6.44
N ILE A 8 -11.92 -5.08 -7.47
CA ILE A 8 -11.22 -4.14 -8.34
C ILE A 8 -11.97 -2.83 -8.32
N PHE A 9 -11.26 -1.77 -8.03
CA PHE A 9 -11.76 -0.39 -8.12
C PHE A 9 -11.23 0.23 -9.40
N ASP A 10 -12.03 1.05 -10.04
CA ASP A 10 -11.64 1.93 -11.11
C ASP A 10 -11.92 3.39 -10.73
N GLU A 11 -11.48 4.33 -11.57
CA GLU A 11 -11.64 5.77 -11.38
C GLU A 11 -13.09 6.21 -11.18
N GLN A 12 -14.06 5.39 -11.56
CA GLN A 12 -15.49 5.66 -11.43
C GLN A 12 -16.11 5.07 -10.15
N GLY A 13 -15.31 4.42 -9.31
CA GLY A 13 -15.75 3.74 -8.11
C GLY A 13 -16.44 2.39 -8.37
N LEU A 14 -16.41 1.90 -9.61
CA LEU A 14 -16.92 0.58 -9.97
C LEU A 14 -15.96 -0.49 -9.46
N TYR A 15 -16.51 -1.49 -8.78
CA TYR A 15 -15.74 -2.68 -8.49
C TYR A 15 -16.37 -3.91 -9.13
N LYS A 16 -15.50 -4.78 -9.64
CA LYS A 16 -15.88 -6.07 -10.19
C LYS A 16 -15.43 -7.16 -9.25
N TYR A 17 -16.33 -8.06 -8.95
CA TYR A 17 -16.07 -9.21 -8.13
C TYR A 17 -15.66 -10.40 -8.99
N PHE A 18 -14.50 -10.98 -8.68
CA PHE A 18 -14.02 -12.20 -9.33
C PHE A 18 -13.95 -13.32 -8.30
N LYS A 19 -14.63 -14.42 -8.58
CA LYS A 19 -14.52 -15.62 -7.77
C LYS A 19 -13.59 -16.61 -8.45
N SER A 20 -12.45 -16.93 -7.83
CA SER A 20 -11.61 -18.00 -8.32
C SER A 20 -12.28 -19.34 -8.03
N THR A 21 -12.41 -20.19 -9.05
CA THR A 21 -12.81 -21.59 -8.87
C THR A 21 -11.54 -22.46 -8.72
N PRO A 22 -11.63 -23.63 -8.04
CA PRO A 22 -10.48 -24.51 -7.84
C PRO A 22 -9.80 -25.02 -9.12
N SER A 23 -10.35 -24.73 -10.29
CA SER A 23 -9.88 -25.20 -11.58
C SER A 23 -8.93 -24.23 -12.30
N ASN A 24 -8.34 -23.25 -11.63
CA ASN A 24 -7.49 -22.20 -12.22
C ASN A 24 -8.12 -21.41 -13.38
N SER A 25 -9.43 -21.48 -13.57
CA SER A 25 -10.14 -20.62 -14.48
C SER A 25 -10.80 -19.50 -13.71
N PHE A 26 -10.49 -18.24 -14.05
CA PHE A 26 -11.27 -17.10 -13.59
C PHE A 26 -12.65 -17.19 -14.25
N SER A 27 -13.66 -17.61 -13.51
CA SER A 27 -15.02 -17.49 -13.97
C SER A 27 -15.53 -16.11 -13.54
N GLU A 28 -15.89 -15.30 -14.49
CA GLU A 28 -16.54 -14.04 -14.29
C GLU A 28 -17.92 -14.27 -13.67
N SER A 29 -18.00 -14.29 -12.35
CA SER A 29 -19.29 -14.18 -11.66
C SER A 29 -19.57 -12.68 -11.50
N LEU A 30 -20.20 -12.11 -12.53
CA LEU A 30 -20.59 -10.71 -12.56
C LEU A 30 -21.76 -10.44 -11.61
N THR A 31 -21.49 -10.39 -10.33
CA THR A 31 -22.30 -9.52 -9.47
C THR A 31 -21.68 -8.13 -9.54
N HIS A 32 -22.21 -7.30 -10.40
CA HIS A 32 -21.82 -5.89 -10.43
C HIS A 32 -22.34 -5.22 -9.16
N HIS A 33 -21.47 -5.00 -8.21
CA HIS A 33 -21.73 -4.08 -7.14
C HIS A 33 -21.15 -2.73 -7.55
N HIS A 34 -21.95 -1.70 -7.54
CA HIS A 34 -21.52 -0.35 -7.85
C HIS A 34 -21.50 0.47 -6.58
N LEU A 35 -20.31 0.65 -6.00
CA LEU A 35 -20.10 1.66 -4.99
C LEU A 35 -19.90 2.99 -5.69
N VAL A 36 -20.86 3.88 -5.56
CA VAL A 36 -20.73 5.25 -6.04
C VAL A 36 -19.92 6.03 -5.00
N THR A 37 -18.64 6.24 -5.27
CA THR A 37 -17.84 7.20 -4.53
C THR A 37 -18.18 8.61 -5.02
N ASP A 38 -18.17 9.56 -4.13
CA ASP A 38 -18.35 10.99 -4.44
C ASP A 38 -17.01 11.71 -4.65
N MET A 39 -15.97 10.95 -5.01
CA MET A 39 -14.62 11.42 -5.31
C MET A 39 -13.99 10.53 -6.39
N SER A 40 -12.97 11.01 -7.08
CA SER A 40 -12.07 10.18 -7.90
C SER A 40 -11.26 9.28 -6.99
N VAL A 41 -11.12 8.00 -7.34
CA VAL A 41 -10.42 7.00 -6.53
C VAL A 41 -8.98 6.87 -7.00
N TYR A 42 -8.02 6.94 -6.06
CA TYR A 42 -6.60 6.70 -6.30
C TYR A 42 -6.13 5.39 -5.67
N GLY A 43 -5.91 5.38 -4.38
CA GLY A 43 -5.46 4.20 -3.65
C GLY A 43 -6.62 3.43 -3.01
N VAL A 44 -6.43 2.12 -2.86
CA VAL A 44 -7.38 1.25 -2.17
C VAL A 44 -6.66 0.20 -1.35
N CYS A 45 -7.13 -0.04 -0.14
CA CYS A 45 -6.72 -1.18 0.66
C CYS A 45 -7.92 -1.79 1.38
N MET A 46 -7.80 -3.07 1.70
CA MET A 46 -8.88 -3.84 2.32
C MET A 46 -8.38 -4.66 3.50
N GLY A 47 -9.27 -4.89 4.45
CA GLY A 47 -9.01 -5.73 5.61
C GLY A 47 -10.27 -6.33 6.21
N LEU A 48 -10.07 -7.31 7.09
CA LEU A 48 -11.14 -7.99 7.82
C LEU A 48 -11.23 -7.43 9.24
N ILE A 49 -12.38 -6.88 9.60
CA ILE A 49 -12.66 -6.36 10.92
C ILE A 49 -13.89 -7.06 11.49
N ASN A 50 -13.74 -7.76 12.60
CA ASN A 50 -14.85 -8.51 13.21
C ASN A 50 -15.58 -9.41 12.21
N ASN A 51 -14.85 -10.07 11.31
CA ASN A 51 -15.35 -10.88 10.19
C ASN A 51 -16.11 -10.07 9.10
N GLY A 52 -16.13 -8.76 9.13
CA GLY A 52 -16.67 -7.91 8.08
C GLY A 52 -15.55 -7.38 7.17
N LEU A 53 -15.78 -7.34 5.86
CA LEU A 53 -14.82 -6.82 4.90
C LEU A 53 -14.93 -5.29 4.82
N LYS A 54 -13.83 -4.61 5.04
CA LYS A 54 -13.73 -3.15 4.95
C LYS A 54 -12.74 -2.73 3.88
N ALA A 55 -12.98 -1.56 3.28
CA ALA A 55 -12.03 -0.90 2.39
C ALA A 55 -11.76 0.52 2.87
N VAL A 56 -10.54 1.00 2.63
CA VAL A 56 -10.20 2.41 2.62
C VAL A 56 -9.87 2.81 1.20
N ILE A 57 -10.36 3.96 0.80
CA ILE A 57 -10.21 4.54 -0.52
C ILE A 57 -9.67 5.95 -0.35
N THR A 58 -8.61 6.29 -1.07
CA THR A 58 -8.02 7.64 -1.10
C THR A 58 -8.47 8.39 -2.34
N GLU A 59 -8.49 9.72 -2.26
CA GLU A 59 -8.91 10.62 -3.33
C GLU A 59 -7.74 10.98 -4.24
N GLU A 60 -7.93 10.84 -5.55
CA GLU A 60 -6.99 11.29 -6.58
C GLU A 60 -6.86 12.83 -6.54
N GLU A 61 -5.63 13.33 -6.57
CA GLU A 61 -5.29 14.76 -6.45
C GLU A 61 -5.99 15.44 -5.25
N GLY A 62 -6.32 14.66 -4.21
CA GLY A 62 -7.12 15.15 -3.10
C GLY A 62 -6.68 14.60 -1.75
N LYS A 63 -7.33 15.04 -0.72
CA LYS A 63 -7.02 14.75 0.68
C LYS A 63 -8.12 14.01 1.43
N GLN A 64 -9.19 13.67 0.73
CA GLN A 64 -10.28 12.92 1.31
C GLN A 64 -9.91 11.43 1.36
N VAL A 65 -10.25 10.80 2.47
CA VAL A 65 -10.14 9.35 2.64
C VAL A 65 -11.45 8.81 3.15
N GLN A 66 -11.96 7.79 2.50
CA GLN A 66 -13.23 7.15 2.83
C GLN A 66 -13.00 5.72 3.33
N GLN A 67 -13.68 5.35 4.42
CA GLN A 67 -13.80 3.96 4.85
C GLN A 67 -15.18 3.42 4.51
N TRP A 68 -15.22 2.23 3.94
CA TRP A 68 -16.42 1.57 3.49
C TRP A 68 -16.58 0.20 4.16
N ASP A 69 -17.81 -0.14 4.50
CA ASP A 69 -18.24 -1.50 4.79
C ASP A 69 -18.65 -2.15 3.47
N LEU A 70 -17.89 -3.15 3.02
CA LEU A 70 -18.13 -3.78 1.73
C LEU A 70 -19.25 -4.82 1.78
N ASP A 71 -19.53 -5.40 2.94
CA ASP A 71 -20.63 -6.35 3.13
C ASP A 71 -21.97 -5.62 3.11
N GLU A 72 -22.06 -4.48 3.78
CA GLU A 72 -23.24 -3.63 3.83
C GLU A 72 -23.31 -2.61 2.67
N GLN A 73 -22.21 -2.42 1.95
CA GLN A 73 -22.05 -1.48 0.85
C GLN A 73 -22.33 -0.02 1.24
N ILE A 74 -21.88 0.37 2.42
CA ILE A 74 -22.08 1.72 2.95
C ILE A 74 -20.74 2.40 3.30
N LYS A 75 -20.69 3.70 3.07
CA LYS A 75 -19.60 4.55 3.54
C LYS A 75 -19.76 4.78 5.04
N THR A 76 -18.78 4.35 5.83
CA THR A 76 -18.81 4.41 7.30
C THR A 76 -18.13 5.65 7.85
N HIS A 77 -17.03 6.07 7.25
CA HIS A 77 -16.26 7.23 7.68
C HIS A 77 -15.72 8.02 6.49
N VAL A 78 -15.55 9.31 6.70
CA VAL A 78 -14.85 10.24 5.79
C VAL A 78 -13.95 11.11 6.63
N ILE A 79 -12.70 11.24 6.25
CA ILE A 79 -11.74 12.15 6.88
C ILE A 79 -11.02 12.99 5.83
N ASP A 80 -10.56 14.17 6.23
CA ASP A 80 -9.49 14.91 5.54
C ASP A 80 -8.19 14.51 6.20
N ILE A 81 -7.25 13.90 5.45
CA ILE A 81 -5.99 13.36 5.98
C ILE A 81 -5.12 14.45 6.62
N THR A 82 -5.35 15.71 6.28
CA THR A 82 -4.58 16.86 6.80
C THR A 82 -5.11 17.42 8.11
N GLN A 83 -6.31 17.07 8.53
CA GLN A 83 -6.95 17.62 9.74
C GLN A 83 -6.19 17.35 11.05
N PHE A 84 -5.29 16.37 11.04
CA PHE A 84 -4.51 15.95 12.22
C PHE A 84 -3.19 16.70 12.36
N GLU A 85 -2.91 17.65 11.49
CA GLU A 85 -1.66 18.40 11.48
C GLU A 85 -1.72 19.64 12.35
N LYS A 86 -0.63 19.91 13.05
CA LYS A 86 -0.46 21.15 13.79
C LYS A 86 0.12 22.20 12.87
N GLY A 87 -0.66 23.21 12.51
CA GLY A 87 -0.17 24.34 11.70
C GLY A 87 -1.16 24.71 10.58
N LYS A 88 -0.70 25.52 9.65
CA LYS A 88 -1.49 25.88 8.46
C LYS A 88 -1.45 24.71 7.46
N PRO A 89 -2.56 24.43 6.74
CA PRO A 89 -2.54 23.51 5.63
C PRO A 89 -1.45 23.93 4.63
N VAL A 90 -0.72 22.95 4.11
CA VAL A 90 0.29 23.13 3.06
C VAL A 90 -0.33 22.65 1.76
N GLU A 91 0.01 23.26 0.63
CA GLU A 91 -0.37 22.78 -0.70
C GLU A 91 0.33 21.44 -1.00
N GLY A 92 -0.28 20.56 -1.81
CA GLY A 92 0.26 19.26 -2.17
C GLY A 92 0.10 18.23 -1.05
N ASN A 93 -1.09 18.06 -0.52
CA ASN A 93 -1.39 17.14 0.58
C ASN A 93 -2.30 16.01 0.12
N GLU A 94 -1.86 15.28 -0.89
CA GLU A 94 -2.65 14.22 -1.50
C GLU A 94 -2.55 12.93 -0.70
N ALA A 95 -3.67 12.22 -0.57
CA ALA A 95 -3.73 10.94 0.08
C ALA A 95 -3.41 9.85 -0.94
N GLU A 96 -2.35 9.09 -0.70
CA GLU A 96 -1.80 8.12 -1.63
C GLU A 96 -2.20 6.68 -1.28
N GLY A 97 -1.24 5.79 -1.15
CA GLY A 97 -1.47 4.40 -0.83
C GLY A 97 -1.94 4.15 0.61
N CYS A 98 -2.50 2.98 0.83
CA CYS A 98 -2.85 2.53 2.18
C CYS A 98 -2.66 1.03 2.36
N VAL A 99 -2.60 0.58 3.63
CA VAL A 99 -2.62 -0.84 3.98
C VAL A 99 -3.36 -1.08 5.29
N TYR A 100 -4.13 -2.17 5.34
CA TYR A 100 -4.73 -2.69 6.57
C TYR A 100 -3.80 -3.66 7.28
N ASP A 101 -3.61 -3.44 8.56
CA ASP A 101 -3.03 -4.40 9.49
C ASP A 101 -4.14 -5.00 10.36
N ASP A 102 -4.76 -6.06 9.88
CA ASP A 102 -5.87 -6.74 10.57
C ASP A 102 -5.47 -7.24 11.96
N GLU A 103 -4.21 -7.70 12.10
CA GLU A 103 -3.72 -8.29 13.35
C GLU A 103 -3.42 -7.23 14.42
N ASN A 104 -2.97 -6.04 14.02
CA ASN A 104 -2.69 -4.92 14.93
C ASN A 104 -3.83 -3.89 14.95
N GLU A 105 -4.92 -4.14 14.22
CA GLU A 105 -6.09 -3.25 14.15
C GLU A 105 -5.73 -1.82 13.75
N THR A 106 -4.80 -1.70 12.78
CA THR A 106 -4.25 -0.41 12.34
C THR A 106 -4.36 -0.27 10.82
N ILE A 107 -4.66 0.93 10.38
CA ILE A 107 -4.61 1.32 8.97
C ILE A 107 -3.46 2.32 8.81
N PHE A 108 -2.60 2.08 7.83
CA PHE A 108 -1.55 3.03 7.47
C PHE A 108 -1.91 3.68 6.14
N ILE A 109 -1.70 4.99 6.07
CA ILE A 109 -1.99 5.79 4.88
C ILE A 109 -0.79 6.68 4.62
N SER A 110 -0.25 6.60 3.42
CA SER A 110 0.76 7.51 2.90
C SER A 110 0.10 8.78 2.36
N ARG A 111 0.83 9.87 2.38
CA ARG A 111 0.41 11.12 1.78
C ARG A 111 1.61 11.96 1.34
N GLU A 112 1.48 12.63 0.27
CA GLU A 112 2.40 13.70 -0.10
C GLU A 112 2.29 14.90 0.84
N GLY A 113 3.33 15.72 0.93
CA GLY A 113 3.32 16.95 1.68
C GLY A 113 4.50 17.13 2.65
N ASP A 114 4.47 18.21 3.42
CA ASP A 114 5.62 18.62 4.25
C ASP A 114 5.68 17.93 5.62
N LYS A 115 4.59 17.35 6.11
CA LYS A 115 4.51 16.77 7.47
C LYS A 115 3.56 15.59 7.53
N GLY A 116 3.93 14.63 8.39
CA GLY A 116 3.06 13.49 8.67
C GLY A 116 2.75 12.68 7.41
N ILE A 117 3.76 12.36 6.66
CA ILE A 117 3.66 11.72 5.33
C ILE A 117 3.31 10.24 5.39
N LEU A 118 3.42 9.61 6.56
CA LEU A 118 2.91 8.27 6.81
C LEU A 118 2.17 8.29 8.15
N LYS A 119 0.88 8.01 8.11
CA LYS A 119 -0.02 8.11 9.27
C LYS A 119 -0.62 6.77 9.65
N ALA A 120 -0.80 6.55 10.94
CA ALA A 120 -1.50 5.40 11.51
C ALA A 120 -2.87 5.79 12.04
N PHE A 121 -3.88 5.00 11.72
CA PHE A 121 -5.25 5.13 12.19
C PHE A 121 -5.74 3.83 12.82
N SER A 122 -6.64 3.91 13.80
CA SER A 122 -7.33 2.71 14.28
C SER A 122 -8.31 2.20 13.23
N VAL A 123 -8.42 0.89 13.15
CA VAL A 123 -9.44 0.22 12.34
C VAL A 123 -10.84 0.55 12.86
N ASP A 124 -11.04 0.54 14.19
CA ASP A 124 -12.30 0.90 14.80
C ASP A 124 -12.44 2.43 14.88
N GLY A 125 -13.48 2.93 14.25
CA GLY A 125 -13.85 4.35 14.26
C GLY A 125 -12.88 5.24 13.48
N PHE A 126 -11.93 4.68 12.73
CA PHE A 126 -11.00 5.39 11.86
C PHE A 126 -10.35 6.62 12.52
N LYS A 127 -9.84 6.42 13.74
CA LYS A 127 -9.27 7.49 14.57
C LYS A 127 -7.77 7.59 14.32
N TYR A 128 -7.29 8.81 14.15
CA TYR A 128 -5.85 9.09 14.10
C TYR A 128 -5.16 8.62 15.38
N LEU A 129 -4.08 7.87 15.22
CA LEU A 129 -3.23 7.37 16.31
C LEU A 129 -1.95 8.20 16.44
N GLN A 130 -1.16 8.23 15.39
CA GLN A 130 0.10 9.01 15.33
C GLN A 130 0.62 9.09 13.90
N ASP A 131 1.61 9.97 13.70
CA ASP A 131 2.49 9.89 12.54
C ASP A 131 3.50 8.75 12.73
N VAL A 132 3.70 7.94 11.69
CA VAL A 132 4.76 6.93 11.61
C VAL A 132 6.04 7.60 11.13
N ASP A 133 5.91 8.45 10.11
CA ASP A 133 7.00 9.27 9.60
C ASP A 133 6.50 10.66 9.20
N SER A 134 7.45 11.58 9.02
CA SER A 134 7.24 12.96 8.62
C SER A 134 8.33 13.39 7.63
N ARG A 135 8.16 14.52 6.95
CA ARG A 135 9.17 15.03 6.00
C ARG A 135 10.54 15.31 6.63
N ALA A 136 10.62 15.42 7.94
CA ALA A 136 11.88 15.50 8.68
C ALA A 136 12.39 14.12 9.15
N GLY A 137 11.73 13.05 8.72
CA GLY A 137 12.08 11.66 9.01
C GLY A 137 12.95 11.02 7.93
N GLU A 138 12.68 9.76 7.67
CA GLU A 138 13.52 8.90 6.84
C GLU A 138 13.02 8.79 5.38
N ILE A 139 11.76 9.13 5.12
CA ILE A 139 11.21 9.17 3.76
C ILE A 139 11.59 10.52 3.14
N GLU A 140 12.49 10.51 2.17
CA GLU A 140 13.02 11.73 1.53
C GLU A 140 12.24 12.12 0.26
N GLY A 141 11.68 11.12 -0.44
CA GLY A 141 10.83 11.31 -1.62
C GLY A 141 9.36 11.33 -1.24
N ASP A 142 8.50 11.31 -2.24
CA ASP A 142 7.08 11.24 -2.03
C ASP A 142 6.66 9.81 -1.69
N PRO A 143 5.94 9.59 -0.58
CA PRO A 143 5.51 8.26 -0.16
C PRO A 143 4.25 7.87 -0.91
N GLU A 144 4.35 6.81 -1.69
CA GLU A 144 3.26 6.28 -2.49
C GLU A 144 2.72 4.97 -1.91
N GLY A 145 3.16 3.86 -2.47
CA GLY A 145 2.72 2.53 -2.04
C GLY A 145 3.17 2.16 -0.64
N VAL A 146 2.27 1.54 0.11
CA VAL A 146 2.56 0.99 1.44
C VAL A 146 2.03 -0.44 1.54
N SER A 147 2.85 -1.36 2.07
CA SER A 147 2.48 -2.77 2.27
C SER A 147 3.09 -3.34 3.56
N ILE A 148 2.72 -4.58 3.91
CA ILE A 148 3.14 -5.22 5.16
C ILE A 148 3.85 -6.54 4.89
N TYR A 149 5.08 -6.68 5.37
CA TYR A 149 5.77 -7.95 5.48
C TYR A 149 5.60 -8.55 6.88
N LYS A 150 4.92 -9.70 7.00
CA LYS A 150 4.64 -10.37 8.27
C LYS A 150 5.77 -11.36 8.62
N THR A 151 6.43 -11.20 9.78
CA THR A 151 7.41 -12.18 10.26
C THR A 151 6.78 -13.21 11.19
N SER A 152 5.82 -12.80 11.99
CA SER A 152 5.00 -13.66 12.86
C SER A 152 3.70 -12.93 13.20
N ASN A 153 2.88 -13.50 14.09
CA ASN A 153 1.65 -12.86 14.56
C ASN A 153 1.98 -11.47 15.16
N LYS A 154 1.40 -10.42 14.58
CA LYS A 154 1.57 -9.01 14.98
C LYS A 154 2.97 -8.43 14.79
N GLU A 155 3.98 -9.21 14.39
CA GLU A 155 5.34 -8.73 14.11
C GLU A 155 5.60 -8.63 12.60
N GLY A 156 6.60 -7.84 12.23
CA GLY A 156 7.03 -7.64 10.86
C GLY A 156 7.33 -6.19 10.54
N TYR A 157 7.26 -5.86 9.28
CA TYR A 157 7.66 -4.55 8.77
C TYR A 157 6.56 -3.90 7.95
N LEU A 158 6.41 -2.59 8.08
CA LEU A 158 5.82 -1.75 7.05
C LEU A 158 6.89 -1.52 5.99
N VAL A 159 6.51 -1.63 4.73
CA VAL A 159 7.34 -1.30 3.58
C VAL A 159 6.67 -0.14 2.85
N VAL A 160 7.39 0.94 2.63
CA VAL A 160 6.85 2.16 2.02
C VAL A 160 7.75 2.58 0.87
N SER A 161 7.19 2.84 -0.29
CA SER A 161 7.94 3.44 -1.39
C SER A 161 8.20 4.92 -1.12
N SER A 162 9.36 5.38 -1.52
CA SER A 162 9.79 6.77 -1.52
C SER A 162 10.12 7.11 -2.97
N GLN A 163 9.10 7.56 -3.72
CA GLN A 163 9.13 7.67 -5.18
C GLN A 163 10.25 8.59 -5.66
N GLY A 164 10.30 9.82 -5.15
CA GLY A 164 11.19 10.85 -5.66
C GLY A 164 12.69 10.54 -5.52
N ASN A 165 13.10 9.61 -4.65
CA ASN A 165 14.49 9.16 -4.51
C ASN A 165 14.68 7.67 -4.85
N SER A 166 13.62 6.99 -5.31
CA SER A 166 13.63 5.59 -5.74
C SER A 166 14.13 4.61 -4.67
N THR A 167 13.74 4.84 -3.41
CA THR A 167 14.07 3.99 -2.26
C THR A 167 12.82 3.41 -1.64
N PHE A 168 13.02 2.48 -0.69
CA PHE A 168 11.98 1.86 0.10
C PHE A 168 12.38 1.92 1.57
N ASN A 169 11.48 2.39 2.41
CA ASN A 169 11.71 2.55 3.84
C ASN A 169 10.99 1.44 4.61
N LEU A 170 11.66 0.94 5.64
CA LEU A 170 11.15 -0.10 6.53
C LEU A 170 10.94 0.45 7.93
N TYR A 171 9.76 0.18 8.48
CA TYR A 171 9.42 0.47 9.88
C TYR A 171 8.93 -0.79 10.57
N ASN A 172 9.16 -0.92 11.87
CA ASN A 172 8.51 -1.96 12.65
C ASN A 172 6.98 -1.82 12.51
N ARG A 173 6.30 -2.95 12.31
CA ARG A 173 4.85 -3.02 12.16
C ARG A 173 4.08 -2.64 13.43
N LYS A 174 4.75 -2.65 14.60
CA LYS A 174 4.18 -2.31 15.91
C LYS A 174 4.59 -0.93 16.38
N THR A 175 3.67 -0.30 17.14
CA THR A 175 3.99 0.91 17.91
C THR A 175 5.29 0.72 18.72
N PRO A 176 6.23 1.69 18.67
CA PRO A 176 6.11 3.03 18.09
C PRO A 176 6.46 3.15 16.60
N TYR A 177 6.39 2.08 15.81
CA TYR A 177 6.72 2.03 14.38
C TYR A 177 8.15 2.51 14.10
N GLN A 178 9.07 1.96 14.86
CA GLN A 178 10.47 2.37 14.78
C GLN A 178 11.04 2.12 13.39
N TYR A 179 11.75 3.08 12.85
CA TYR A 179 12.50 2.94 11.61
C TYR A 179 13.55 1.82 11.72
N VAL A 180 13.65 1.01 10.67
CA VAL A 180 14.54 -0.15 10.58
C VAL A 180 15.67 0.09 9.59
N GLY A 181 15.34 0.65 8.43
CA GLY A 181 16.32 0.89 7.37
C GLY A 181 15.69 1.31 6.05
N THR A 182 16.53 1.74 5.13
CA THR A 182 16.17 2.07 3.76
C THR A 182 16.94 1.19 2.79
N PHE A 183 16.29 0.72 1.74
CA PHE A 183 16.93 -0.03 0.67
C PHE A 183 16.53 0.50 -0.70
N MET A 184 17.30 0.13 -1.73
CA MET A 184 16.97 0.36 -3.13
C MET A 184 17.13 -0.93 -3.91
N ILE A 185 16.42 -1.03 -5.03
CA ILE A 185 16.46 -2.20 -5.90
C ILE A 185 17.36 -1.86 -7.09
N LEU A 186 18.57 -2.36 -7.05
CA LEU A 186 19.56 -2.15 -8.10
C LEU A 186 19.34 -3.11 -9.26
N GLY A 187 19.71 -2.69 -10.46
CA GLY A 187 19.68 -3.54 -11.65
C GLY A 187 20.66 -4.71 -11.56
N ALA A 188 20.25 -5.88 -12.03
CA ALA A 188 21.07 -7.08 -12.07
C ALA A 188 20.67 -8.02 -13.22
N GLN A 189 21.61 -8.79 -13.74
CA GLN A 189 21.37 -9.85 -14.73
C GLN A 189 20.61 -9.39 -15.99
N GLY A 190 20.79 -8.15 -16.39
CA GLY A 190 20.15 -7.58 -17.59
C GLY A 190 18.76 -6.97 -17.31
N ILE A 191 18.31 -7.00 -16.07
CA ILE A 191 17.14 -6.26 -15.57
C ILE A 191 17.66 -4.94 -14.99
N ASP A 192 17.03 -3.84 -15.30
CA ASP A 192 17.35 -2.52 -14.74
C ASP A 192 16.88 -2.36 -13.29
N GLU A 193 17.29 -1.28 -12.66
CA GLU A 193 16.85 -0.89 -11.32
C GLU A 193 15.35 -0.56 -11.29
N VAL A 194 14.78 -0.51 -10.10
CA VAL A 194 13.42 0.01 -9.87
C VAL A 194 13.51 1.50 -9.53
N ARG A 195 12.74 2.29 -10.24
CA ARG A 195 12.69 3.75 -10.04
C ARG A 195 11.27 4.27 -10.15
N ASP A 196 11.02 5.40 -9.47
CA ASP A 196 9.76 6.15 -9.57
C ASP A 196 8.56 5.24 -9.32
N THR A 197 8.51 4.66 -8.11
CA THR A 197 7.57 3.60 -7.75
C THR A 197 6.33 4.18 -7.10
N ASP A 198 5.18 4.03 -7.76
CA ASP A 198 3.87 4.37 -7.19
C ASP A 198 3.36 3.22 -6.30
N GLY A 199 3.28 2.03 -6.83
CA GLY A 199 2.65 0.90 -6.16
C GLY A 199 3.60 -0.23 -5.78
N ILE A 200 3.39 -0.77 -4.57
CA ILE A 200 4.07 -1.98 -4.08
C ILE A 200 3.08 -2.94 -3.46
N ASP A 201 3.42 -4.22 -3.50
CA ASP A 201 2.82 -5.21 -2.61
C ASP A 201 3.85 -6.21 -2.12
N VAL A 202 3.65 -6.73 -0.90
CA VAL A 202 4.61 -7.62 -0.23
C VAL A 202 3.90 -8.81 0.38
N THR A 203 4.42 -10.00 0.18
CA THR A 203 3.98 -11.20 0.89
C THR A 203 5.15 -11.88 1.59
N SER A 204 4.91 -12.35 2.82
CA SER A 204 5.85 -13.23 3.54
C SER A 204 5.59 -14.72 3.29
N THR A 205 4.52 -15.05 2.56
CA THR A 205 4.22 -16.43 2.20
C THR A 205 5.30 -17.00 1.29
N PRO A 206 5.92 -18.15 1.63
CA PRO A 206 6.89 -18.78 0.76
C PRO A 206 6.29 -19.16 -0.60
N LEU A 207 6.97 -18.78 -1.65
CA LEU A 207 6.60 -19.08 -3.04
C LEU A 207 7.76 -19.81 -3.75
N PRO A 208 7.51 -20.56 -4.84
CA PRO A 208 8.58 -21.14 -5.64
C PRO A 208 9.60 -20.09 -6.09
N GLY A 209 10.87 -20.24 -5.69
CA GLY A 209 11.92 -19.26 -5.97
C GLY A 209 12.04 -18.12 -4.93
N TYR A 210 11.05 -17.97 -4.03
CA TYR A 210 11.01 -16.90 -3.02
C TYR A 210 10.74 -17.47 -1.62
N PRO A 211 11.74 -18.09 -0.97
CA PRO A 211 11.52 -18.87 0.27
C PRO A 211 11.12 -18.02 1.48
N LYS A 212 11.35 -16.72 1.44
CA LYS A 212 10.94 -15.73 2.45
C LYS A 212 9.88 -14.76 1.93
N GLY A 213 9.13 -15.17 0.89
CA GLY A 213 8.17 -14.30 0.26
C GLY A 213 8.80 -13.35 -0.76
N MET A 214 7.98 -12.45 -1.27
CA MET A 214 8.29 -11.63 -2.43
C MET A 214 7.71 -10.23 -2.26
N MET A 215 8.41 -9.26 -2.81
CA MET A 215 7.89 -7.92 -3.08
C MET A 215 7.66 -7.77 -4.57
N VAL A 216 6.57 -7.13 -4.93
CA VAL A 216 6.31 -6.62 -6.29
C VAL A 216 6.38 -5.10 -6.22
N ALA A 217 7.16 -4.50 -7.11
CA ALA A 217 7.27 -3.05 -7.22
C ALA A 217 6.96 -2.62 -8.66
N GLN A 218 6.13 -1.62 -8.82
CA GLN A 218 5.96 -0.91 -10.08
C GLN A 218 7.26 -0.14 -10.37
N ASP A 219 7.72 -0.18 -11.61
CA ASP A 219 8.89 0.55 -12.09
C ASP A 219 8.46 1.58 -13.14
N GLY A 220 8.49 2.84 -12.75
CA GLY A 220 8.09 3.98 -13.57
C GLY A 220 9.07 4.28 -14.71
N PHE A 221 10.35 3.91 -14.56
CA PHE A 221 11.41 4.16 -15.53
C PHE A 221 12.05 2.88 -16.09
N ASN A 222 11.24 1.93 -16.53
CA ASN A 222 11.72 0.69 -17.15
C ASN A 222 12.62 0.98 -18.36
N THR A 223 13.88 0.59 -18.29
CA THR A 223 14.89 0.85 -19.31
C THR A 223 15.64 -0.43 -19.72
N ASN A 224 16.20 -0.46 -20.90
CA ASN A 224 17.19 -1.48 -21.25
C ASN A 224 18.61 -1.03 -20.89
N GLN A 225 19.59 -1.94 -21.04
CA GLN A 225 21.01 -1.69 -20.79
C GLN A 225 21.61 -0.50 -21.58
N LYS A 226 20.90 0.00 -22.60
CA LYS A 226 21.30 1.16 -23.40
C LYS A 226 20.59 2.44 -22.99
N GLY A 227 19.82 2.40 -21.90
CA GLY A 227 19.04 3.55 -21.39
C GLY A 227 17.80 3.90 -22.23
N LYS A 228 17.36 3.00 -23.14
CA LYS A 228 16.13 3.23 -23.90
C LYS A 228 14.95 2.93 -22.98
N LEU A 229 14.05 3.91 -22.84
CA LEU A 229 12.81 3.80 -22.07
C LEU A 229 11.79 2.88 -22.77
N PHE A 230 11.11 2.07 -22.00
CA PHE A 230 9.96 1.24 -22.36
C PHE A 230 8.75 1.60 -21.51
N ASN A 231 7.62 0.93 -21.75
CA ASN A 231 6.46 1.03 -20.88
C ASN A 231 6.84 0.57 -19.47
N GLN A 232 6.19 1.17 -18.48
CA GLN A 232 6.28 0.75 -17.08
C GLN A 232 6.03 -0.77 -16.95
N ASN A 233 6.67 -1.38 -15.97
CA ASN A 233 6.49 -2.80 -15.70
C ASN A 233 6.50 -3.06 -14.19
N PHE A 234 6.34 -4.32 -13.80
CA PHE A 234 6.49 -4.78 -12.44
C PHE A 234 7.74 -5.62 -12.29
N LYS A 235 8.47 -5.40 -11.21
CA LYS A 235 9.63 -6.21 -10.85
C LYS A 235 9.34 -7.04 -9.61
N TYR A 236 9.85 -8.28 -9.64
CA TYR A 236 9.66 -9.26 -8.57
C TYR A 236 10.97 -9.40 -7.80
N ILE A 237 10.93 -9.10 -6.52
CA ILE A 237 12.09 -9.03 -5.65
C ILE A 237 11.96 -10.10 -4.56
N SER A 238 13.02 -10.89 -4.34
CA SER A 238 13.09 -11.81 -3.21
C SER A 238 13.17 -11.03 -1.91
N PHE A 239 12.17 -11.15 -1.05
CA PHE A 239 12.22 -10.45 0.23
C PHE A 239 13.31 -10.99 1.17
N LYS A 240 13.82 -12.22 0.91
CA LYS A 240 15.02 -12.72 1.59
C LYS A 240 16.21 -11.78 1.41
N ASP A 241 16.39 -11.24 0.21
CA ASP A 241 17.54 -10.37 -0.10
C ASP A 241 17.43 -9.03 0.65
N VAL A 242 16.20 -8.55 0.89
CA VAL A 242 15.93 -7.38 1.74
C VAL A 242 16.26 -7.70 3.20
N LEU A 243 15.77 -8.83 3.72
CA LEU A 243 16.03 -9.25 5.10
C LEU A 243 17.52 -9.44 5.38
N ASP A 244 18.27 -10.04 4.46
CA ASP A 244 19.72 -10.25 4.59
C ASP A 244 20.51 -8.91 4.71
N GLN A 245 19.93 -7.78 4.30
CA GLN A 245 20.54 -6.46 4.42
C GLN A 245 20.22 -5.77 5.76
N ILE A 246 19.07 -6.04 6.35
CA ILE A 246 18.58 -5.36 7.55
C ILE A 246 18.76 -6.19 8.83
N GLU A 247 18.92 -7.50 8.70
CA GLU A 247 19.13 -8.47 9.78
C GLU A 247 20.48 -9.21 9.56
N PRO A 248 21.63 -8.53 9.66
CA PRO A 248 22.95 -9.11 9.36
C PRO A 248 23.40 -10.17 10.36
#